data_3cf0a28c3fdb2f9036ed84ba280505c6
#
_entry.id   3cf0a28c3fdb2f9036ed84ba280505c6
#
_cell.length_a   1.000
_cell.length_b   1.000
_cell.length_c   1.000
_cell.angle_alpha   90.00
_cell.angle_beta   90.00
_cell.angle_gamma   90.00
#
_symmetry.space_group_name_H-M   'P 1'
#
loop_
_entity.id
_entity.type
_entity.pdbx_description
1 polymer ?
#
loop_
_entity_poly.entity_id
_entity_poly.type
_entity_poly.pdbx_seq_one_letter_code
_entity_poly.pdbx_strand_id
1 'polypeptide(L)'
;GSASHSAWLMFMYPRLVLARDLLKDEGVVFISIDEHEMTNLKLLCDEIFGEENHIGEIIRKTKSMTGDDGNGLNLQHENLLIYARVKNKLYLMGEEKNYDSYSNPDNDPNGDWCSGDPSAKSGGDSTYFPIMNPYTKKEDFPPEGRFWAFSRSTLDDYIETGRIKFKENYRENERGFIFKRYKENLTNKYNPLNSLFVDNEYMNQNATTELRELFNGDYFTFPKPVAFIVDILKSIVVNDDIILDFFSGSATTAHAVMNLNAEDGGNRKFIMVQ
;
A
#
# COMPACT_ATOMS: atom_id res chain seq x y z
N GLY A 1 19.71 9.12 26.78
CA GLY A 1 20.93 9.74 26.27
C GLY A 1 21.69 8.83 25.31
N SER A 2 22.82 9.27 24.73
CA SER A 2 23.58 8.53 23.69
C SER A 2 23.96 7.10 24.09
N ALA A 3 24.27 6.85 25.37
CA ALA A 3 24.59 5.51 25.87
C ALA A 3 23.37 4.55 25.76
N SER A 4 22.16 5.05 25.91
CA SER A 4 20.92 4.28 25.75
C SER A 4 20.69 3.88 24.30
N HIS A 5 20.86 4.80 23.35
CA HIS A 5 20.73 4.53 21.92
C HIS A 5 21.78 3.51 21.43
N SER A 6 23.02 3.64 21.87
CA SER A 6 24.09 2.69 21.52
C SER A 6 23.78 1.27 22.05
N ALA A 7 23.31 1.15 23.29
CA ALA A 7 22.94 -0.14 23.86
C ALA A 7 21.75 -0.77 23.09
N TRP A 8 20.76 0.03 22.70
CA TRP A 8 19.64 -0.41 21.91
C TRP A 8 20.09 -0.89 20.52
N LEU A 9 20.96 -0.14 19.83
CA LEU A 9 21.52 -0.54 18.53
C LEU A 9 22.33 -1.84 18.63
N MET A 10 23.16 -2.00 19.67
CA MET A 10 23.91 -3.24 19.92
C MET A 10 22.99 -4.44 20.16
N PHE A 11 21.83 -4.23 20.77
CA PHE A 11 20.82 -5.25 20.98
C PHE A 11 20.09 -5.60 19.67
N MET A 12 19.76 -4.62 18.85
CA MET A 12 18.99 -4.81 17.61
C MET A 12 19.82 -5.38 16.45
N TYR A 13 21.08 -4.98 16.32
CA TYR A 13 21.95 -5.34 15.20
C TYR A 13 21.99 -6.86 14.92
N PRO A 14 22.41 -7.72 15.87
CA PRO A 14 22.51 -9.15 15.59
C PRO A 14 21.16 -9.79 15.25
N ARG A 15 20.06 -9.28 15.81
CA ARG A 15 18.71 -9.78 15.55
C ARG A 15 18.26 -9.47 14.12
N LEU A 16 18.51 -8.25 13.66
CA LEU A 16 18.17 -7.82 12.30
C LEU A 16 19.03 -8.51 11.25
N VAL A 17 20.33 -8.77 11.53
CA VAL A 17 21.19 -9.57 10.66
C VAL A 17 20.64 -11.00 10.50
N LEU A 18 20.27 -11.65 11.60
CA LEU A 18 19.68 -12.98 11.57
C LEU A 18 18.31 -12.96 10.85
N ALA A 19 17.48 -11.96 11.12
CA ALA A 19 16.19 -11.81 10.46
C ALA A 19 16.37 -11.70 8.93
N ARG A 20 17.32 -10.87 8.46
CA ARG A 20 17.62 -10.77 7.03
C ARG A 20 18.01 -12.11 6.43
N ASP A 21 18.84 -12.89 7.12
CA ASP A 21 19.36 -14.17 6.61
C ASP A 21 18.30 -15.27 6.60
N LEU A 22 17.25 -15.15 7.42
CA LEU A 22 16.11 -16.05 7.44
C LEU A 22 15.06 -15.75 6.37
N LEU A 23 15.05 -14.53 5.83
CA LEU A 23 14.10 -14.15 4.79
C LEU A 23 14.41 -14.85 3.46
N LYS A 24 13.36 -15.40 2.82
CA LYS A 24 13.43 -15.77 1.40
C LYS A 24 13.58 -14.50 0.54
N ASP A 25 13.95 -14.66 -0.72
CA ASP A 25 14.19 -13.51 -1.62
C ASP A 25 12.97 -12.57 -1.76
N GLU A 26 11.75 -13.13 -1.75
CA GLU A 26 10.48 -12.40 -1.76
C GLU A 26 10.06 -11.94 -0.35
N GLY A 27 10.87 -12.24 0.66
CA GLY A 27 10.57 -11.96 2.05
C GLY A 27 10.67 -10.47 2.39
N VAL A 28 9.95 -10.10 3.42
CA VAL A 28 9.85 -8.72 3.91
C VAL A 28 9.89 -8.70 5.44
N VAL A 29 10.45 -7.66 6.00
CA VAL A 29 10.40 -7.36 7.43
C VAL A 29 9.60 -6.09 7.67
N PHE A 30 8.72 -6.13 8.67
CA PHE A 30 7.98 -4.99 9.19
C PHE A 30 8.42 -4.74 10.62
N ILE A 31 8.77 -3.51 10.94
CA ILE A 31 9.28 -3.15 12.26
C ILE A 31 8.51 -1.95 12.78
N SER A 32 7.64 -2.19 13.77
CA SER A 32 6.96 -1.11 14.49
C SER A 32 7.95 -0.39 15.40
N ILE A 33 7.96 0.92 15.34
CA ILE A 33 8.87 1.76 16.10
C ILE A 33 8.22 3.11 16.42
N ASP A 34 8.54 3.65 17.58
CA ASP A 34 8.17 5.00 17.96
C ASP A 34 9.20 6.04 17.49
N GLU A 35 8.95 7.30 17.76
CA GLU A 35 9.78 8.43 17.35
C GLU A 35 11.17 8.44 17.97
N HIS A 36 11.36 7.76 19.12
CA HIS A 36 12.62 7.83 19.86
C HIS A 36 13.77 7.14 19.12
N GLU A 37 13.49 6.01 18.47
CA GLU A 37 14.52 5.20 17.82
C GLU A 37 14.32 5.06 16.30
N MET A 38 13.30 5.70 15.72
CA MET A 38 12.99 5.59 14.29
C MET A 38 14.20 5.91 13.39
N THR A 39 14.90 7.01 13.65
CA THR A 39 16.06 7.42 12.84
C THR A 39 17.20 6.42 12.97
N ASN A 40 17.49 5.95 14.18
CA ASN A 40 18.55 4.98 14.44
C ASN A 40 18.23 3.63 13.80
N LEU A 41 16.97 3.19 13.89
CA LEU A 41 16.52 1.96 13.24
C LEU A 41 16.63 2.05 11.72
N LYS A 42 16.22 3.17 11.12
CA LYS A 42 16.31 3.38 9.68
C LYS A 42 17.76 3.24 9.19
N LEU A 43 18.69 3.92 9.83
CA LEU A 43 20.12 3.83 9.48
C LEU A 43 20.68 2.41 9.64
N LEU A 44 20.29 1.73 10.72
CA LEU A 44 20.71 0.36 10.98
C LEU A 44 20.15 -0.61 9.92
N CYS A 45 18.89 -0.44 9.52
CA CYS A 45 18.28 -1.25 8.47
C CYS A 45 18.87 -0.96 7.08
N ASP A 46 19.23 0.28 6.78
CA ASP A 46 19.95 0.63 5.54
C ASP A 46 21.30 -0.11 5.44
N GLU A 47 22.03 -0.19 6.55
CA GLU A 47 23.30 -0.93 6.61
C GLU A 47 23.09 -2.45 6.43
N ILE A 48 22.07 -3.01 7.08
CA ILE A 48 21.85 -4.46 7.12
C ILE A 48 21.17 -4.98 5.85
N PHE A 49 20.06 -4.35 5.41
CA PHE A 49 19.23 -4.80 4.29
C PHE A 49 19.64 -4.17 2.96
N GLY A 50 20.36 -3.04 2.98
CA GLY A 50 20.64 -2.17 1.85
C GLY A 50 19.59 -1.08 1.70
N GLU A 51 20.02 0.16 1.48
CA GLU A 51 19.12 1.31 1.28
C GLU A 51 18.18 1.08 0.07
N GLU A 52 18.65 0.41 -0.96
CA GLU A 52 17.89 0.06 -2.16
C GLU A 52 16.72 -0.89 -1.87
N ASN A 53 16.75 -1.64 -0.78
CA ASN A 53 15.70 -2.55 -0.35
C ASN A 53 14.68 -1.92 0.61
N HIS A 54 14.84 -0.64 0.92
CA HIS A 54 13.83 0.12 1.64
C HIS A 54 12.56 0.25 0.78
N ILE A 55 11.42 -0.20 1.31
CA ILE A 55 10.13 -0.11 0.63
C ILE A 55 9.43 1.19 0.98
N GLY A 56 9.41 1.55 2.26
CA GLY A 56 8.74 2.74 2.78
C GLY A 56 8.36 2.60 4.24
N GLU A 57 7.45 3.48 4.66
CA GLU A 57 6.94 3.56 6.01
C GLU A 57 5.42 3.58 5.98
N ILE A 58 4.80 2.89 6.92
CA ILE A 58 3.38 2.98 7.20
C ILE A 58 3.20 3.78 8.48
N ILE A 59 2.30 4.74 8.45
CA ILE A 59 1.87 5.52 9.61
C ILE A 59 0.58 4.90 10.16
N ARG A 60 0.64 4.40 11.39
CA ARG A 60 -0.53 3.88 12.10
C ARG A 60 -1.01 4.88 13.14
N LYS A 61 -2.27 5.26 13.07
CA LYS A 61 -2.91 6.07 14.11
C LYS A 61 -3.09 5.25 15.38
N THR A 62 -2.62 5.78 16.51
CA THR A 62 -2.62 5.07 17.80
C THR A 62 -3.72 5.51 18.74
N LYS A 63 -4.14 6.79 18.66
CA LYS A 63 -5.16 7.39 19.51
C LYS A 63 -5.87 8.55 18.80
N SER A 64 -7.09 8.88 19.24
CA SER A 64 -7.85 10.06 18.78
C SER A 64 -7.92 11.16 19.83
N MET A 65 -7.67 10.83 21.10
CA MET A 65 -7.76 11.81 22.19
C MET A 65 -6.62 12.82 22.13
N THR A 66 -6.93 14.06 22.42
CA THR A 66 -5.94 15.09 22.71
C THR A 66 -5.34 14.83 24.08
N GLY A 67 -4.02 14.62 24.13
CA GLY A 67 -3.25 14.62 25.36
C GLY A 67 -2.74 16.03 25.62
N ASP A 68 -2.62 16.39 26.88
CA ASP A 68 -1.91 17.62 27.31
C ASP A 68 -0.42 17.28 27.46
N ASP A 69 0.27 17.22 26.32
CA ASP A 69 1.73 17.07 26.33
C ASP A 69 2.36 18.44 26.60
N GLY A 70 3.22 18.52 27.57
CA GLY A 70 3.81 19.77 28.07
C GLY A 70 4.48 20.64 27.00
N ASN A 71 4.76 20.09 25.82
CA ASN A 71 5.33 20.80 24.67
C ASN A 71 4.30 21.14 23.58
N GLY A 72 3.01 20.87 23.80
CA GLY A 72 1.92 21.21 22.87
C GLY A 72 1.80 20.34 21.61
N LEU A 73 2.60 19.28 21.47
CA LEU A 73 2.50 18.31 20.39
C LEU A 73 1.76 17.05 20.87
N ASN A 74 0.60 16.76 20.29
CA ASN A 74 -0.15 15.55 20.54
C ASN A 74 0.26 14.46 19.54
N LEU A 75 1.22 13.61 19.88
CA LEU A 75 1.60 12.47 19.09
C LEU A 75 0.49 11.43 19.05
N GLN A 76 -0.04 11.14 17.87
CA GLN A 76 -1.18 10.25 17.63
C GLN A 76 -0.86 9.06 16.74
N HIS A 77 0.40 8.85 16.42
CA HIS A 77 0.82 7.78 15.49
C HIS A 77 2.11 7.10 15.94
N GLU A 78 2.35 5.97 15.35
CA GLU A 78 3.64 5.28 15.32
C GLU A 78 3.98 4.88 13.90
N ASN A 79 5.24 4.51 13.66
CA ASN A 79 5.74 4.13 12.36
C ASN A 79 5.90 2.60 12.27
N LEU A 80 5.65 2.06 11.07
CA LEU A 80 6.02 0.71 10.69
C LEU A 80 6.99 0.80 9.51
N LEU A 81 8.26 0.51 9.77
CA LEU A 81 9.33 0.54 8.78
C LEU A 81 9.34 -0.77 7.99
N ILE A 82 9.53 -0.70 6.66
CA ILE A 82 9.42 -1.84 5.75
C ILE A 82 10.68 -2.00 4.92
N TYR A 83 11.31 -3.17 5.01
CA TYR A 83 12.41 -3.59 4.14
C TYR A 83 12.13 -4.93 3.50
N ALA A 84 12.43 -5.04 2.21
CA ALA A 84 12.44 -6.31 1.52
C ALA A 84 13.79 -7.02 1.65
N ARG A 85 13.83 -8.35 1.46
CA ARG A 85 15.08 -9.06 1.20
C ARG A 85 15.65 -8.64 -0.17
N VAL A 86 14.80 -8.66 -1.21
CA VAL A 86 15.11 -8.18 -2.57
C VAL A 86 13.90 -7.40 -3.09
N LYS A 87 14.00 -6.07 -3.14
CA LYS A 87 12.88 -5.17 -3.45
C LYS A 87 12.15 -5.53 -4.75
N ASN A 88 12.89 -5.87 -5.79
CA ASN A 88 12.30 -6.17 -7.10
C ASN A 88 11.49 -7.50 -7.15
N LYS A 89 11.58 -8.32 -6.10
CA LYS A 89 10.83 -9.57 -5.96
C LYS A 89 9.60 -9.43 -5.05
N LEU A 90 9.45 -8.29 -4.37
CA LEU A 90 8.34 -8.02 -3.47
C LEU A 90 7.27 -7.18 -4.16
N TYR A 91 6.00 -7.56 -3.97
CA TYR A 91 4.85 -6.74 -4.30
C TYR A 91 3.90 -6.68 -3.11
N LEU A 92 3.66 -5.48 -2.58
CA LEU A 92 2.69 -5.27 -1.50
C LEU A 92 1.30 -5.06 -2.10
N MET A 93 0.35 -5.87 -1.66
CA MET A 93 -1.03 -5.85 -2.11
C MET A 93 -1.88 -5.04 -1.13
N GLY A 94 -2.58 -4.04 -1.62
CA GLY A 94 -3.69 -3.41 -0.90
C GLY A 94 -5.01 -4.13 -1.16
N GLU A 95 -6.11 -3.41 -1.06
CA GLU A 95 -7.44 -3.96 -1.34
C GLU A 95 -7.60 -4.41 -2.79
N GLU A 96 -8.47 -5.37 -3.01
CA GLU A 96 -8.89 -5.74 -4.37
C GLU A 96 -9.48 -4.52 -5.08
N LYS A 97 -9.17 -4.39 -6.37
CA LYS A 97 -9.75 -3.32 -7.17
C LYS A 97 -11.25 -3.52 -7.31
N ASN A 98 -12.01 -2.46 -7.07
CA ASN A 98 -13.42 -2.43 -7.41
C ASN A 98 -13.58 -2.28 -8.93
N TYR A 99 -14.34 -3.18 -9.53
CA TYR A 99 -14.64 -3.18 -10.96
C TYR A 99 -16.09 -2.76 -11.28
N ASP A 100 -16.86 -2.25 -10.33
CA ASP A 100 -18.26 -1.86 -10.51
C ASP A 100 -18.44 -0.78 -11.59
N SER A 101 -17.42 0.03 -11.82
CA SER A 101 -17.42 1.05 -12.87
C SER A 101 -17.14 0.50 -14.28
N TYR A 102 -16.75 -0.77 -14.39
CA TYR A 102 -16.47 -1.40 -15.67
C TYR A 102 -17.73 -2.07 -16.21
N SER A 103 -18.07 -1.77 -17.45
CA SER A 103 -19.19 -2.36 -18.18
C SER A 103 -18.92 -2.30 -19.67
N ASN A 104 -19.70 -3.03 -20.46
CA ASN A 104 -19.58 -3.01 -21.93
C ASN A 104 -20.91 -2.57 -22.57
N PRO A 105 -21.32 -1.28 -22.42
CA PRO A 105 -22.60 -0.80 -22.91
C PRO A 105 -22.69 -0.70 -24.44
N ASP A 106 -21.58 -0.74 -25.14
CA ASP A 106 -21.47 -0.59 -26.59
C ASP A 106 -21.01 -1.87 -27.30
N ASN A 107 -21.02 -3.01 -26.61
CA ASN A 107 -20.55 -4.31 -27.12
C ASN A 107 -19.14 -4.23 -27.74
N ASP A 108 -18.24 -3.52 -27.07
CA ASP A 108 -16.84 -3.41 -27.49
C ASP A 108 -16.18 -4.80 -27.51
N PRO A 109 -15.52 -5.19 -28.62
CA PRO A 109 -14.86 -6.51 -28.71
C PRO A 109 -13.72 -6.69 -27.71
N ASN A 110 -13.17 -5.59 -27.16
CA ASN A 110 -12.10 -5.61 -26.16
C ASN A 110 -12.64 -5.81 -24.72
N GLY A 111 -13.93 -6.01 -24.53
CA GLY A 111 -14.55 -6.33 -23.25
C GLY A 111 -15.00 -5.12 -22.43
N ASP A 112 -15.15 -5.34 -21.12
CA ASP A 112 -15.62 -4.31 -20.19
C ASP A 112 -14.61 -3.18 -20.05
N TRP A 113 -15.11 -1.95 -20.00
CA TRP A 113 -14.28 -0.74 -19.90
C TRP A 113 -14.90 0.31 -18.97
N CYS A 114 -14.08 1.22 -18.50
CA CYS A 114 -14.51 2.47 -17.87
C CYS A 114 -13.84 3.68 -18.54
N SER A 115 -14.43 4.87 -18.37
CA SER A 115 -13.82 6.11 -18.85
C SER A 115 -12.57 6.44 -18.04
N GLY A 116 -11.44 6.59 -18.72
CA GLY A 116 -10.14 6.94 -18.12
C GLY A 116 -9.73 8.38 -18.39
N ASP A 117 -8.78 8.91 -17.61
CA ASP A 117 -8.09 10.16 -17.92
C ASP A 117 -6.97 9.86 -18.93
N PRO A 118 -7.01 10.43 -20.15
CA PRO A 118 -5.98 10.25 -21.16
C PRO A 118 -4.79 11.18 -20.96
N SER A 119 -4.71 11.94 -19.87
CA SER A 119 -3.68 12.97 -19.68
C SER A 119 -2.69 12.60 -18.57
N ALA A 120 -1.44 13.07 -18.69
CA ALA A 120 -0.34 12.88 -17.76
C ALA A 120 0.25 14.22 -17.31
N LYS A 121 0.89 14.26 -16.13
CA LYS A 121 1.56 15.46 -15.59
C LYS A 121 2.90 15.75 -16.28
N SER A 122 3.53 14.76 -16.88
CA SER A 122 4.80 14.87 -17.59
C SER A 122 4.64 14.46 -19.05
N GLY A 123 5.35 15.12 -19.95
CA GLY A 123 5.34 14.87 -21.39
C GLY A 123 6.21 15.88 -22.12
N GLY A 124 6.03 15.99 -23.45
CA GLY A 124 6.75 16.91 -24.31
C GLY A 124 5.98 17.16 -25.61
N ASP A 125 6.64 17.72 -26.61
CA ASP A 125 6.02 18.12 -27.90
C ASP A 125 5.31 16.96 -28.61
N SER A 126 5.81 15.72 -28.45
CA SER A 126 5.19 14.51 -29.04
C SER A 126 3.88 14.10 -28.38
N THR A 127 3.58 14.63 -27.20
CA THR A 127 2.39 14.32 -26.40
C THR A 127 1.49 15.54 -26.15
N TYR A 128 1.81 16.70 -26.76
CA TYR A 128 0.99 17.90 -26.72
C TYR A 128 0.52 18.26 -28.15
N PHE A 129 -0.67 17.82 -28.50
CA PHE A 129 -1.26 18.01 -29.83
C PHE A 129 -2.79 18.00 -29.73
N PRO A 130 -3.49 18.65 -30.73
CA PRO A 130 -4.93 18.57 -30.78
C PRO A 130 -5.42 17.22 -31.28
N ILE A 131 -6.54 16.75 -30.70
CA ILE A 131 -7.32 15.61 -31.20
C ILE A 131 -8.60 16.19 -31.79
N MET A 132 -8.75 16.08 -33.10
CA MET A 132 -9.92 16.59 -33.81
C MET A 132 -11.06 15.57 -33.74
N ASN A 133 -12.20 15.99 -33.24
CA ASN A 133 -13.42 15.20 -33.31
C ASN A 133 -13.96 15.15 -34.74
N PRO A 134 -14.13 13.99 -35.38
CA PRO A 134 -14.53 13.87 -36.77
C PRO A 134 -15.98 14.34 -37.03
N TYR A 135 -16.85 14.33 -36.03
CA TYR A 135 -18.27 14.72 -36.15
C TYR A 135 -18.45 16.24 -35.98
N THR A 136 -17.87 16.79 -34.92
CA THR A 136 -18.11 18.20 -34.56
C THR A 136 -17.05 19.17 -35.10
N LYS A 137 -15.92 18.65 -35.61
CA LYS A 137 -14.74 19.42 -36.06
C LYS A 137 -14.10 20.27 -34.96
N LYS A 138 -14.44 20.05 -33.69
CA LYS A 138 -13.77 20.67 -32.55
C LYS A 138 -12.48 19.92 -32.22
N GLU A 139 -11.50 20.65 -31.72
CA GLU A 139 -10.21 20.13 -31.27
C GLU A 139 -10.18 20.07 -29.76
N ASP A 140 -9.77 18.90 -29.21
CA ASP A 140 -9.47 18.71 -27.81
C ASP A 140 -7.97 18.77 -27.59
N PHE A 141 -7.53 19.59 -26.66
CA PHE A 141 -6.15 19.65 -26.19
C PHE A 141 -6.03 18.99 -24.81
N PRO A 142 -4.82 18.58 -24.40
CA PRO A 142 -4.58 18.24 -23.01
C PRO A 142 -4.99 19.39 -22.09
N PRO A 143 -5.46 19.12 -20.85
CA PRO A 143 -5.70 20.17 -19.88
C PRO A 143 -4.46 21.03 -19.66
N GLU A 144 -4.64 22.29 -19.26
CA GLU A 144 -3.53 23.20 -18.98
C GLU A 144 -2.48 22.58 -18.04
N GLY A 145 -1.21 22.67 -18.40
CA GLY A 145 -0.11 22.07 -17.66
C GLY A 145 -0.02 20.53 -17.71
N ARG A 146 -0.79 19.91 -18.62
CA ARG A 146 -0.75 18.45 -18.82
C ARG A 146 -0.48 18.10 -20.30
N PHE A 147 -0.21 16.83 -20.53
CA PHE A 147 0.09 16.21 -21.81
C PHE A 147 -0.82 15.01 -22.03
N TRP A 148 -0.97 14.53 -23.25
CA TRP A 148 -1.59 13.22 -23.45
C TRP A 148 -0.68 12.12 -22.86
N ALA A 149 -1.26 11.07 -22.30
CA ALA A 149 -0.52 9.91 -21.81
C ALA A 149 -0.03 8.98 -22.94
N PHE A 150 -0.15 9.44 -24.19
CA PHE A 150 0.26 8.73 -25.41
C PHE A 150 0.78 9.72 -26.45
N SER A 151 1.59 9.22 -27.37
CA SER A 151 2.16 10.01 -28.47
C SER A 151 1.17 10.13 -29.64
N ARG A 152 1.44 11.07 -30.54
CA ARG A 152 0.66 11.22 -31.76
C ARG A 152 0.69 9.96 -32.64
N SER A 153 1.79 9.23 -32.66
CA SER A 153 1.91 7.96 -33.41
C SER A 153 1.04 6.82 -32.85
N THR A 154 0.62 6.94 -31.57
CA THR A 154 -0.26 5.94 -30.91
C THR A 154 -1.74 6.29 -31.08
N LEU A 155 -2.04 7.54 -31.45
CA LEU A 155 -3.41 8.04 -31.57
C LEU A 155 -4.24 7.23 -32.58
N ASP A 156 -3.67 6.98 -33.78
CA ASP A 156 -4.37 6.28 -34.85
C ASP A 156 -4.70 4.84 -34.44
N ASP A 157 -3.77 4.15 -33.79
CA ASP A 157 -3.98 2.81 -33.23
C ASP A 157 -5.09 2.83 -32.16
N TYR A 158 -5.11 3.83 -31.28
CA TYR A 158 -6.15 3.95 -30.26
C TYR A 158 -7.54 4.27 -30.82
N ILE A 159 -7.61 4.94 -31.97
CA ILE A 159 -8.87 5.17 -32.69
C ILE A 159 -9.31 3.88 -33.38
N GLU A 160 -8.40 3.19 -34.08
CA GLU A 160 -8.69 1.97 -34.82
C GLU A 160 -9.09 0.82 -33.88
N THR A 161 -8.43 0.67 -32.75
CA THR A 161 -8.76 -0.33 -31.72
C THR A 161 -9.96 0.02 -30.86
N GLY A 162 -10.57 1.21 -31.06
CA GLY A 162 -11.74 1.67 -30.29
C GLY A 162 -11.43 2.17 -28.89
N ARG A 163 -10.14 2.27 -28.50
CA ARG A 163 -9.72 2.80 -27.21
C ARG A 163 -10.05 4.28 -27.05
N ILE A 164 -10.01 5.04 -28.17
CA ILE A 164 -10.57 6.37 -28.28
C ILE A 164 -11.85 6.30 -29.08
N LYS A 165 -12.97 6.65 -28.45
CA LYS A 165 -14.28 6.69 -29.07
C LYS A 165 -14.79 8.12 -29.10
N PHE A 166 -14.96 8.70 -30.30
CA PHE A 166 -15.50 10.05 -30.46
C PHE A 166 -16.98 10.12 -30.15
N LYS A 167 -17.40 11.22 -29.51
CA LYS A 167 -18.78 11.55 -29.22
C LYS A 167 -19.37 12.39 -30.35
N GLU A 168 -20.58 12.06 -30.80
CA GLU A 168 -21.31 12.88 -31.77
C GLU A 168 -21.90 14.14 -31.12
N ASN A 169 -22.36 13.99 -29.87
CA ASN A 169 -22.95 15.04 -29.07
C ASN A 169 -22.32 15.08 -27.68
N TYR A 170 -21.90 16.25 -27.22
CA TYR A 170 -21.34 16.47 -25.88
C TYR A 170 -21.46 17.96 -25.50
N ARG A 171 -21.39 18.24 -24.19
CA ARG A 171 -21.46 19.61 -23.67
C ARG A 171 -20.19 20.38 -24.00
N GLU A 172 -20.30 21.72 -24.05
CA GLU A 172 -19.20 22.59 -24.43
C GLU A 172 -17.93 22.40 -23.60
N ASN A 173 -18.09 22.10 -22.30
CA ASN A 173 -16.98 21.89 -21.36
C ASN A 173 -16.57 20.41 -21.21
N GLU A 174 -17.11 19.53 -22.03
CA GLU A 174 -16.73 18.12 -22.03
C GLU A 174 -15.75 17.82 -23.16
N ARG A 175 -14.90 16.84 -22.95
CA ARG A 175 -14.04 16.28 -23.98
C ARG A 175 -14.87 15.57 -25.04
N GLY A 176 -14.57 15.80 -26.32
CA GLY A 176 -15.28 15.23 -27.46
C GLY A 176 -15.04 13.75 -27.71
N PHE A 177 -14.31 13.08 -26.86
CA PHE A 177 -14.07 11.64 -26.94
C PHE A 177 -14.03 10.98 -25.57
N ILE A 178 -14.23 9.66 -25.55
CA ILE A 178 -14.06 8.77 -24.41
C ILE A 178 -12.70 8.07 -24.59
N PHE A 179 -11.86 8.06 -23.54
CA PHE A 179 -10.69 7.21 -23.48
C PHE A 179 -11.03 5.98 -22.64
N LYS A 180 -11.10 4.81 -23.28
CA LYS A 180 -11.48 3.56 -22.64
C LYS A 180 -10.29 2.93 -21.90
N ARG A 181 -10.51 2.57 -20.63
CA ARG A 181 -9.63 1.70 -19.86
C ARG A 181 -10.30 0.35 -19.76
N TYR A 182 -9.73 -0.66 -20.42
CA TYR A 182 -10.29 -2.00 -20.41
C TYR A 182 -9.90 -2.76 -19.15
N LYS A 183 -10.85 -3.52 -18.60
CA LYS A 183 -10.65 -4.38 -17.44
C LYS A 183 -9.58 -5.44 -17.69
N GLU A 184 -9.59 -6.05 -18.88
CA GLU A 184 -8.63 -7.05 -19.33
C GLU A 184 -7.17 -6.57 -19.33
N ASN A 185 -6.95 -5.25 -19.47
CA ASN A 185 -5.60 -4.66 -19.49
C ASN A 185 -5.07 -4.34 -18.09
N LEU A 186 -5.80 -4.66 -17.03
CA LEU A 186 -5.35 -4.44 -15.67
C LEU A 186 -4.41 -5.56 -15.26
N THR A 187 -3.13 -5.24 -15.16
CA THR A 187 -2.06 -6.21 -14.84
C THR A 187 -2.10 -6.69 -13.39
N ASN A 188 -2.72 -5.92 -12.49
CA ASN A 188 -2.82 -6.23 -11.08
C ASN A 188 -4.28 -6.25 -10.61
N LYS A 189 -4.66 -7.31 -9.90
CA LYS A 189 -5.96 -7.46 -9.23
C LYS A 189 -6.10 -6.52 -8.02
N TYR A 190 -4.99 -6.15 -7.40
CA TYR A 190 -4.95 -5.36 -6.17
C TYR A 190 -4.49 -3.92 -6.43
N ASN A 191 -4.94 -3.01 -5.59
CA ASN A 191 -4.38 -1.68 -5.46
C ASN A 191 -3.03 -1.76 -4.72
N PRO A 192 -2.15 -0.74 -4.84
CA PRO A 192 -1.01 -0.62 -3.94
C PRO A 192 -1.47 -0.53 -2.48
N LEU A 193 -0.66 -1.07 -1.56
CA LEU A 193 -0.91 -0.93 -0.13
C LEU A 193 -0.86 0.55 0.29
N ASN A 194 -1.84 1.01 1.05
CA ASN A 194 -1.85 2.35 1.60
C ASN A 194 -0.79 2.50 2.70
N SER A 195 -0.13 3.64 2.74
CA SER A 195 0.83 3.97 3.80
C SER A 195 0.20 4.61 5.05
N LEU A 196 -1.10 4.87 5.04
CA LEU A 196 -1.84 5.49 6.15
C LEU A 196 -2.89 4.52 6.68
N PHE A 197 -2.73 4.09 7.92
CA PHE A 197 -3.66 3.26 8.67
C PHE A 197 -4.28 4.11 9.77
N VAL A 198 -5.37 4.80 9.45
CA VAL A 198 -5.97 5.84 10.30
C VAL A 198 -7.33 5.46 10.86
N ASP A 199 -7.89 4.32 10.47
CA ASP A 199 -9.19 3.86 10.92
C ASP A 199 -9.18 3.49 12.41
N ASN A 200 -10.37 3.54 13.00
CA ASN A 200 -10.51 3.37 14.45
C ASN A 200 -10.06 2.00 14.93
N GLU A 201 -10.21 0.96 14.11
CA GLU A 201 -9.83 -0.41 14.43
C GLU A 201 -8.32 -0.61 14.67
N TYR A 202 -7.49 0.29 14.13
CA TYR A 202 -6.03 0.24 14.31
C TYR A 202 -5.54 0.93 15.59
N MET A 203 -6.44 1.50 16.40
CA MET A 203 -6.06 2.22 17.63
C MET A 203 -5.69 1.30 18.77
N ASN A 204 -4.81 1.77 19.64
CA ASN A 204 -4.35 1.01 20.82
C ASN A 204 -5.47 0.61 21.78
N GLN A 205 -6.55 1.41 21.85
CA GLN A 205 -7.69 1.13 22.71
C GLN A 205 -8.36 -0.21 22.33
N ASN A 206 -8.48 -0.49 21.03
CA ASN A 206 -9.07 -1.75 20.56
C ASN A 206 -8.20 -2.94 20.94
N ALA A 207 -6.88 -2.83 20.77
CA ALA A 207 -5.95 -3.88 21.17
C ALA A 207 -6.04 -4.23 22.67
N THR A 208 -6.18 -3.20 23.52
CA THR A 208 -6.34 -3.38 24.96
C THR A 208 -7.69 -4.07 25.30
N THR A 209 -8.76 -3.67 24.60
CA THR A 209 -10.09 -4.27 24.77
C THR A 209 -10.08 -5.74 24.34
N GLU A 210 -9.56 -6.04 23.14
CA GLU A 210 -9.42 -7.41 22.61
C GLU A 210 -8.66 -8.32 23.58
N LEU A 211 -7.53 -7.85 24.09
CA LEU A 211 -6.72 -8.64 25.03
C LEU A 211 -7.43 -8.88 26.36
N ARG A 212 -8.12 -7.84 26.87
CA ARG A 212 -8.90 -7.94 28.11
C ARG A 212 -10.07 -8.91 27.99
N GLU A 213 -10.75 -8.94 26.86
CA GLU A 213 -11.83 -9.88 26.57
C GLU A 213 -11.33 -11.33 26.49
N LEU A 214 -10.16 -11.55 25.86
CA LEU A 214 -9.56 -12.89 25.74
C LEU A 214 -9.10 -13.47 27.08
N PHE A 215 -8.51 -12.64 27.95
CA PHE A 215 -7.84 -13.13 29.16
C PHE A 215 -8.50 -12.70 30.47
N ASN A 216 -9.62 -11.94 30.41
CA ASN A 216 -10.30 -11.36 31.57
C ASN A 216 -9.38 -10.51 32.47
N GLY A 217 -8.43 -9.74 31.88
CA GLY A 217 -7.53 -8.90 32.63
C GLY A 217 -6.48 -8.19 31.79
N ASP A 218 -5.74 -7.27 32.42
CA ASP A 218 -4.67 -6.51 31.78
C ASP A 218 -3.32 -7.20 32.03
N TYR A 219 -2.90 -8.03 31.10
CA TYR A 219 -1.67 -8.82 31.23
C TYR A 219 -0.49 -8.29 30.41
N PHE A 220 -0.75 -7.35 29.49
CA PHE A 220 0.29 -6.80 28.64
C PHE A 220 0.07 -5.30 28.40
N THR A 221 1.16 -4.53 28.44
CA THR A 221 1.13 -3.09 28.21
C THR A 221 1.38 -2.79 26.72
N PHE A 222 0.53 -2.00 26.10
CA PHE A 222 0.64 -1.57 24.70
C PHE A 222 0.57 -2.72 23.66
N PRO A 223 -0.45 -3.58 23.69
CA PRO A 223 -0.64 -4.59 22.64
C PRO A 223 -0.90 -3.88 21.29
N LYS A 224 -0.56 -4.57 20.19
CA LYS A 224 -0.94 -4.13 18.84
C LYS A 224 -2.34 -4.62 18.50
N PRO A 225 -3.16 -3.86 17.77
CA PRO A 225 -4.48 -4.33 17.31
C PRO A 225 -4.35 -5.51 16.34
N VAL A 226 -5.19 -6.52 16.51
CA VAL A 226 -5.20 -7.69 15.63
C VAL A 226 -5.53 -7.30 14.18
N ALA A 227 -6.51 -6.41 13.97
CA ALA A 227 -6.89 -5.90 12.65
C ALA A 227 -5.69 -5.33 11.89
N PHE A 228 -4.84 -4.53 12.55
CA PHE A 228 -3.65 -3.95 11.91
C PHE A 228 -2.68 -5.04 11.44
N ILE A 229 -2.39 -6.04 12.25
CA ILE A 229 -1.49 -7.13 11.88
C ILE A 229 -2.11 -8.00 10.79
N VAL A 230 -3.41 -8.26 10.83
CA VAL A 230 -4.15 -8.97 9.77
C VAL A 230 -3.96 -8.29 8.43
N ASP A 231 -4.17 -6.97 8.34
CA ASP A 231 -4.08 -6.25 7.07
C ASP A 231 -2.63 -6.15 6.56
N ILE A 232 -1.66 -6.01 7.45
CA ILE A 232 -0.24 -6.12 7.08
C ILE A 232 0.06 -7.52 6.52
N LEU A 233 -0.40 -8.59 7.15
CA LEU A 233 -0.18 -9.94 6.65
C LEU A 233 -0.90 -10.20 5.32
N LYS A 234 -2.15 -9.74 5.16
CA LYS A 234 -2.89 -9.82 3.89
C LYS A 234 -2.14 -9.15 2.74
N SER A 235 -1.32 -8.16 3.02
CA SER A 235 -0.61 -7.41 1.97
C SER A 235 0.52 -8.20 1.29
N ILE A 236 1.01 -9.30 1.89
CA ILE A 236 2.22 -9.99 1.43
C ILE A 236 2.15 -11.51 1.50
N VAL A 237 1.33 -12.05 2.40
CA VAL A 237 1.44 -13.45 2.80
C VAL A 237 0.51 -14.32 1.98
N VAL A 238 1.08 -15.29 1.29
CA VAL A 238 0.32 -16.37 0.65
C VAL A 238 0.00 -17.49 1.66
N ASN A 239 -0.87 -18.42 1.26
CA ASN A 239 -1.53 -19.37 2.16
C ASN A 239 -0.61 -20.35 2.93
N ASP A 240 0.67 -20.47 2.56
CA ASP A 240 1.62 -21.44 3.13
C ASP A 240 2.85 -20.78 3.77
N ASP A 241 2.92 -19.45 3.85
CA ASP A 241 4.09 -18.77 4.37
C ASP A 241 4.30 -18.98 5.87
N ILE A 242 5.56 -18.79 6.30
CA ILE A 242 5.97 -18.79 7.70
C ILE A 242 6.18 -17.36 8.15
N ILE A 243 5.50 -16.97 9.22
CA ILE A 243 5.59 -15.67 9.84
C ILE A 243 6.44 -15.79 11.12
N LEU A 244 7.56 -15.08 11.17
CA LEU A 244 8.41 -15.02 12.36
C LEU A 244 8.21 -13.67 13.06
N ASP A 245 7.81 -13.72 14.33
CA ASP A 245 7.78 -12.56 15.21
C ASP A 245 8.75 -12.80 16.37
N PHE A 246 9.89 -12.11 16.34
CA PHE A 246 10.95 -12.27 17.34
C PHE A 246 10.95 -11.18 18.42
N PHE A 247 9.83 -10.46 18.53
CA PHE A 247 9.45 -9.59 19.64
C PHE A 247 7.96 -9.77 19.94
N SER A 248 7.58 -11.01 20.25
CA SER A 248 6.20 -11.49 20.23
C SER A 248 5.20 -10.72 21.10
N GLY A 249 5.68 -10.04 22.14
CA GLY A 249 4.83 -9.22 23.01
C GLY A 249 3.59 -9.95 23.50
N SER A 250 2.42 -9.44 23.15
CA SER A 250 1.13 -10.05 23.46
C SER A 250 0.72 -11.19 22.51
N ALA A 251 1.62 -11.65 21.64
CA ALA A 251 1.37 -12.65 20.61
C ALA A 251 0.28 -12.29 19.59
N THR A 252 0.07 -11.01 19.34
CA THR A 252 -0.92 -10.51 18.37
C THR A 252 -0.71 -11.08 16.97
N THR A 253 0.55 -11.28 16.56
CA THR A 253 0.88 -11.87 15.26
C THR A 253 0.36 -13.31 15.15
N ALA A 254 0.49 -14.12 16.19
CA ALA A 254 -0.07 -15.48 16.21
C ALA A 254 -1.61 -15.46 16.10
N HIS A 255 -2.27 -14.56 16.82
CA HIS A 255 -3.71 -14.37 16.75
C HIS A 255 -4.14 -13.96 15.31
N ALA A 256 -3.45 -13.01 14.70
CA ALA A 256 -3.73 -12.59 13.33
C ALA A 256 -3.58 -13.73 12.31
N VAL A 257 -2.53 -14.55 12.43
CA VAL A 257 -2.32 -15.71 11.55
C VAL A 257 -3.43 -16.76 11.72
N MET A 258 -3.85 -17.04 12.95
CA MET A 258 -4.96 -17.97 13.21
C MET A 258 -6.28 -17.45 12.61
N ASN A 259 -6.56 -16.15 12.74
CA ASN A 259 -7.75 -15.54 12.15
C ASN A 259 -7.74 -15.65 10.63
N LEU A 260 -6.62 -15.34 9.97
CA LEU A 260 -6.49 -15.47 8.52
C LEU A 260 -6.69 -16.90 8.04
N ASN A 261 -6.10 -17.88 8.72
CA ASN A 261 -6.28 -19.28 8.37
C ASN A 261 -7.73 -19.75 8.54
N ALA A 262 -8.44 -19.22 9.54
CA ALA A 262 -9.85 -19.50 9.73
C ALA A 262 -10.74 -18.83 8.67
N GLU A 263 -10.36 -17.63 8.21
CA GLU A 263 -11.09 -16.84 7.20
C GLU A 263 -11.02 -17.48 5.81
N ASP A 264 -9.82 -17.88 5.37
CA ASP A 264 -9.56 -18.27 3.98
C ASP A 264 -9.16 -19.75 3.80
N GLY A 265 -9.08 -20.53 4.89
CA GLY A 265 -8.66 -21.93 4.86
C GLY A 265 -7.16 -22.12 4.61
N GLY A 266 -6.35 -21.10 4.77
CA GLY A 266 -4.90 -21.14 4.63
C GLY A 266 -4.21 -21.99 5.67
N ASN A 267 -2.94 -22.31 5.43
CA ASN A 267 -2.09 -23.12 6.30
C ASN A 267 -0.81 -22.36 6.68
N ARG A 268 -0.94 -21.06 6.92
CA ARG A 268 0.16 -20.20 7.38
C ARG A 268 0.66 -20.67 8.72
N LYS A 269 1.95 -20.64 8.92
CA LYS A 269 2.60 -21.01 10.18
C LYS A 269 3.19 -19.78 10.83
N PHE A 270 3.33 -19.81 12.15
CA PHE A 270 3.99 -18.75 12.88
C PHE A 270 5.03 -19.29 13.84
N ILE A 271 6.07 -18.51 14.07
CA ILE A 271 7.11 -18.74 15.09
C ILE A 271 7.18 -17.47 15.93
N MET A 272 6.98 -17.63 17.24
CA MET A 272 6.97 -16.52 18.20
C MET A 272 8.17 -16.68 19.12
N VAL A 273 8.96 -15.59 19.27
CA VAL A 273 10.13 -15.53 20.17
C VAL A 273 9.96 -14.32 21.08
N GLN A 274 10.15 -14.52 22.40
CA GLN A 274 10.03 -13.48 23.42
C GLN A 274 11.38 -13.23 24.07
#